data_22246a2ed72911a0ada60ec385b79677
#
_entry.id   22246a2ed72911a0ada60ec385b79677
#
_cell.length_a   1.000
_cell.length_b   1.000
_cell.length_c   1.000
_cell.angle_alpha   90.00
_cell.angle_beta   90.00
_cell.angle_gamma   90.00
#
_symmetry.space_group_name_H-M   'P 1'
#
loop_
_entity.id
_entity.type
_entity.pdbx_description
1 polymer ?
#
loop_
_entity_poly.entity_id
_entity_poly.type
_entity_poly.pdbx_seq_one_letter_code
_entity_poly.pdbx_strand_id
1 'polypeptide(L)'
;RYGNADWVSRELGVIIIMPSGDRSFYVNMDNGQNYFSYLTEELPEWIDARFKFNLNRDNSLIAGLSMGGYGAFMAALRRPDLYCEAASFSGLLAIQMLQLPEFAHHDPILMKEMDMVFGGLDKLPGSIYDPAFLLQEIAKTPEKCPRLYASIGLNDNLLPTNRIFAQQASVLGLPLTYIEDEGEHTWPFWHKYLPIWLKFVLGDSAKEGQHGED
;
A
#
# COMPACT_ATOMS: atom_id res chain seq x y z
N ARG A 1 16.32 -12.53 4.92
CA ARG A 1 15.51 -13.70 4.51
C ARG A 1 14.20 -13.31 3.84
N TYR A 2 13.62 -12.17 4.19
CA TYR A 2 12.35 -11.72 3.65
C TYR A 2 12.55 -10.39 2.91
N GLY A 3 12.47 -10.44 1.58
CA GLY A 3 12.35 -9.26 0.73
C GLY A 3 13.64 -8.52 0.37
N ASN A 4 14.81 -9.04 0.63
CA ASN A 4 16.09 -8.33 0.36
C ASN A 4 16.13 -6.89 0.95
N ALA A 5 15.28 -6.58 1.93
CA ALA A 5 15.14 -5.24 2.46
C ALA A 5 16.44 -4.68 3.05
N ASP A 6 17.25 -5.52 3.70
CA ASP A 6 18.56 -5.17 4.24
C ASP A 6 19.57 -4.82 3.13
N TRP A 7 19.58 -5.56 2.03
CA TRP A 7 20.39 -5.24 0.87
C TRP A 7 19.92 -3.95 0.19
N VAL A 8 18.63 -3.84 -0.07
CA VAL A 8 18.02 -2.65 -0.70
C VAL A 8 18.28 -1.38 0.13
N SER A 9 18.13 -1.47 1.45
CA SER A 9 18.42 -0.37 2.37
C SER A 9 19.85 0.14 2.22
N ARG A 10 20.84 -0.76 2.18
CA ARG A 10 22.25 -0.39 2.05
C ARG A 10 22.58 0.17 0.67
N GLU A 11 22.11 -0.49 -0.38
CA GLU A 11 22.40 -0.08 -1.77
C GLU A 11 21.80 1.28 -2.13
N LEU A 12 20.61 1.56 -1.61
CA LEU A 12 19.87 2.78 -1.97
C LEU A 12 19.94 3.87 -0.89
N GLY A 13 20.61 3.62 0.23
CA GLY A 13 20.76 4.60 1.30
C GLY A 13 19.45 4.96 2.00
N VAL A 14 18.47 4.06 2.03
CA VAL A 14 17.16 4.28 2.66
C VAL A 14 17.04 3.52 3.98
N ILE A 15 16.29 4.06 4.91
CA ILE A 15 15.92 3.37 6.14
C ILE A 15 14.61 2.63 5.88
N ILE A 16 14.60 1.31 6.09
CA ILE A 16 13.41 0.47 5.93
C ILE A 16 12.96 -0.01 7.31
N ILE A 17 11.73 0.33 7.68
CA ILE A 17 11.10 -0.10 8.92
C ILE A 17 9.98 -1.06 8.56
N MET A 18 9.99 -2.25 9.13
CA MET A 18 9.03 -3.31 8.85
C MET A 18 8.21 -3.62 10.11
N PRO A 19 7.10 -2.90 10.33
CA PRO A 19 6.23 -3.16 11.46
C PRO A 19 5.48 -4.49 11.27
N SER A 20 5.21 -5.18 12.37
CA SER A 20 4.29 -6.32 12.34
C SER A 20 2.85 -5.81 12.28
N GLY A 21 2.08 -6.29 11.33
CA GLY A 21 0.65 -6.00 11.18
C GLY A 21 -0.23 -7.18 11.60
N ASP A 22 0.38 -8.30 12.01
CA ASP A 22 -0.32 -9.54 12.32
C ASP A 22 -1.30 -9.93 11.18
N ARG A 23 -2.54 -10.29 11.48
CA ARG A 23 -3.61 -10.60 10.51
C ARG A 23 -4.68 -9.50 10.45
N SER A 24 -4.29 -8.26 10.68
CA SER A 24 -5.18 -7.11 10.88
C SER A 24 -5.58 -6.37 9.61
N PHE A 25 -5.02 -6.70 8.46
CA PHE A 25 -5.10 -5.88 7.25
C PHE A 25 -4.68 -4.41 7.48
N TYR A 26 -3.88 -4.15 8.53
CA TYR A 26 -3.43 -2.82 8.93
C TYR A 26 -4.58 -1.85 9.20
N VAL A 27 -5.74 -2.35 9.64
CA VAL A 27 -6.88 -1.52 10.04
C VAL A 27 -7.03 -1.49 11.57
N ASN A 28 -7.79 -0.53 12.09
CA ASN A 28 -8.29 -0.64 13.45
C ASN A 28 -9.39 -1.71 13.44
N MET A 29 -9.10 -2.85 14.06
CA MET A 29 -9.98 -4.01 14.03
C MET A 29 -11.26 -3.73 14.82
N ASP A 30 -12.38 -4.25 14.37
CA ASP A 30 -13.65 -4.12 15.08
C ASP A 30 -13.57 -4.74 16.49
N ASN A 31 -12.93 -5.90 16.60
CA ASN A 31 -12.71 -6.60 17.86
C ASN A 31 -11.23 -7.00 17.99
N GLY A 32 -10.33 -6.02 18.20
CA GLY A 32 -8.90 -6.30 18.27
C GLY A 32 -8.05 -5.05 18.47
N GLN A 33 -6.85 -5.07 17.92
CA GLN A 33 -5.87 -4.00 18.06
C GLN A 33 -6.07 -2.91 17.00
N ASN A 34 -5.62 -1.70 17.29
CA ASN A 34 -5.72 -0.53 16.44
C ASN A 34 -4.50 -0.39 15.51
N TYR A 35 -4.32 -1.32 14.57
CA TYR A 35 -3.14 -1.36 13.72
C TYR A 35 -3.01 -0.17 12.76
N PHE A 36 -4.12 0.43 12.34
CA PHE A 36 -4.07 1.64 11.53
C PHE A 36 -3.51 2.82 12.36
N SER A 37 -4.02 3.04 13.57
CA SER A 37 -3.49 4.08 14.47
C SER A 37 -2.05 3.81 14.86
N TYR A 38 -1.70 2.54 15.15
CA TYR A 38 -0.30 2.16 15.37
C TYR A 38 0.60 2.55 14.19
N LEU A 39 0.20 2.20 12.96
CA LEU A 39 1.01 2.45 11.75
C LEU A 39 1.14 3.94 11.42
N THR A 40 0.07 4.73 11.60
CA THR A 40 0.00 6.10 11.11
C THR A 40 0.18 7.18 12.18
N GLU A 41 0.21 6.81 13.45
CA GLU A 41 0.32 7.72 14.59
C GLU A 41 1.46 7.28 15.53
N GLU A 42 1.31 6.16 16.23
CA GLU A 42 2.23 5.74 17.27
C GLU A 42 3.63 5.41 16.74
N LEU A 43 3.72 4.67 15.64
CA LEU A 43 5.00 4.24 15.07
C LEU A 43 5.82 5.41 14.54
N PRO A 44 5.27 6.35 13.73
CA PRO A 44 6.00 7.55 13.29
C PRO A 44 6.48 8.41 14.46
N GLU A 45 5.64 8.64 15.46
CA GLU A 45 6.01 9.40 16.65
C GLU A 45 7.15 8.72 17.43
N TRP A 46 7.06 7.42 17.63
CA TRP A 46 8.10 6.66 18.31
C TRP A 46 9.44 6.67 17.55
N ILE A 47 9.39 6.50 16.23
CA ILE A 47 10.57 6.53 15.36
C ILE A 47 11.24 7.90 15.45
N ASP A 48 10.48 8.98 15.29
CA ASP A 48 11.02 10.33 15.33
C ASP A 48 11.56 10.69 16.70
N ALA A 49 10.86 10.33 17.77
CA ALA A 49 11.31 10.52 19.13
C ALA A 49 12.63 9.77 19.41
N ARG A 50 12.79 8.55 18.88
CA ARG A 50 13.94 7.68 19.15
C ARG A 50 15.16 7.99 18.29
N PHE A 51 14.95 8.30 17.01
CA PHE A 51 16.02 8.42 16.02
C PHE A 51 16.23 9.86 15.50
N LYS A 52 15.27 10.76 15.75
CA LYS A 52 15.35 12.17 15.32
C LYS A 52 15.47 12.32 13.80
N PHE A 53 14.73 11.55 13.04
CA PHE A 53 14.75 11.60 11.57
C PHE A 53 14.02 12.82 11.00
N ASN A 54 13.28 13.55 11.82
CA ASN A 54 12.44 14.67 11.38
C ASN A 54 11.46 14.23 10.27
N LEU A 55 10.69 13.18 10.59
CA LEU A 55 9.76 12.56 9.65
C LEU A 55 8.74 13.58 9.19
N ASN A 56 8.51 13.58 7.88
CA ASN A 56 7.50 14.39 7.24
C ASN A 56 7.07 13.72 5.93
N ARG A 57 6.05 14.26 5.27
CA ARG A 57 5.52 13.70 4.04
C ARG A 57 6.59 13.50 2.96
N ASP A 58 7.49 14.47 2.78
CA ASP A 58 8.43 14.49 1.66
C ASP A 58 9.56 13.47 1.79
N ASN A 59 9.82 12.98 3.00
CA ASN A 59 10.83 11.96 3.27
C ASN A 59 10.26 10.60 3.70
N SER A 60 8.94 10.42 3.63
CA SER A 60 8.26 9.21 4.09
C SER A 60 7.53 8.50 2.94
N LEU A 61 7.90 7.25 2.75
CA LEU A 61 7.34 6.35 1.75
C LEU A 61 6.68 5.17 2.46
N ILE A 62 5.64 4.58 1.86
CA ILE A 62 5.03 3.37 2.39
C ILE A 62 4.86 2.32 1.30
N ALA A 63 5.19 1.07 1.61
CA ALA A 63 5.03 -0.04 0.67
C ALA A 63 4.63 -1.32 1.38
N GLY A 64 3.98 -2.20 0.64
CA GLY A 64 3.65 -3.52 1.15
C GLY A 64 3.30 -4.51 0.06
N LEU A 65 3.26 -5.78 0.45
CA LEU A 65 2.86 -6.88 -0.42
C LEU A 65 1.59 -7.54 0.10
N SER A 66 0.73 -8.02 -0.79
CA SER A 66 -0.51 -8.74 -0.44
C SER A 66 -1.36 -7.92 0.56
N MET A 67 -1.62 -8.44 1.76
CA MET A 67 -2.24 -7.70 2.87
C MET A 67 -1.54 -6.36 3.15
N GLY A 68 -0.20 -6.33 3.11
CA GLY A 68 0.57 -5.10 3.28
C GLY A 68 0.42 -4.11 2.12
N GLY A 69 0.19 -4.59 0.89
CA GLY A 69 -0.11 -3.74 -0.26
C GLY A 69 -1.46 -3.02 -0.13
N TYR A 70 -2.46 -3.73 0.37
CA TYR A 70 -3.72 -3.14 0.79
C TYR A 70 -3.48 -2.08 1.88
N GLY A 71 -2.78 -2.46 2.97
CA GLY A 71 -2.51 -1.57 4.10
C GLY A 71 -1.72 -0.32 3.71
N ALA A 72 -0.75 -0.44 2.81
CA ALA A 72 0.02 0.70 2.31
C ALA A 72 -0.85 1.72 1.57
N PHE A 73 -1.73 1.27 0.68
CA PHE A 73 -2.64 2.17 -0.02
C PHE A 73 -3.71 2.75 0.90
N MET A 74 -4.23 1.95 1.84
CA MET A 74 -5.15 2.45 2.86
C MET A 74 -4.52 3.56 3.71
N ALA A 75 -3.28 3.36 4.17
CA ALA A 75 -2.57 4.35 4.96
C ALA A 75 -2.31 5.63 4.15
N ALA A 76 -1.78 5.50 2.94
CA ALA A 76 -1.43 6.65 2.10
C ALA A 76 -2.65 7.47 1.65
N LEU A 77 -3.75 6.82 1.27
CA LEU A 77 -4.96 7.51 0.82
C LEU A 77 -5.76 8.16 1.97
N ARG A 78 -5.71 7.58 3.17
CA ARG A 78 -6.37 8.15 4.36
C ARG A 78 -5.53 9.18 5.09
N ARG A 79 -4.21 9.08 4.98
CA ARG A 79 -3.23 9.98 5.60
C ARG A 79 -2.24 10.51 4.54
N PRO A 80 -2.73 11.22 3.52
CA PRO A 80 -1.87 11.79 2.48
C PRO A 80 -0.90 12.86 3.00
N ASP A 81 -1.11 13.29 4.24
CA ASP A 81 -0.21 14.18 4.98
C ASP A 81 1.08 13.49 5.46
N LEU A 82 1.10 12.16 5.51
CA LEU A 82 2.24 11.39 6.03
C LEU A 82 3.18 10.86 4.95
N TYR A 83 2.68 10.59 3.73
CA TYR A 83 3.45 9.88 2.71
C TYR A 83 3.39 10.60 1.37
N CYS A 84 4.56 10.78 0.72
CA CYS A 84 4.62 11.29 -0.66
C CYS A 84 4.43 10.18 -1.70
N GLU A 85 4.79 8.95 -1.35
CA GLU A 85 4.74 7.78 -2.24
C GLU A 85 4.11 6.58 -1.53
N ALA A 86 3.36 5.78 -2.28
CA ALA A 86 2.86 4.51 -1.80
C ALA A 86 3.00 3.41 -2.86
N ALA A 87 3.45 2.22 -2.46
CA ALA A 87 3.52 1.07 -3.35
C ALA A 87 2.74 -0.14 -2.83
N SER A 88 2.03 -0.77 -3.74
CA SER A 88 1.30 -2.02 -3.51
C SER A 88 1.82 -3.11 -4.45
N PHE A 89 2.37 -4.17 -3.90
CA PHE A 89 2.79 -5.35 -4.65
C PHE A 89 1.77 -6.45 -4.43
N SER A 90 0.98 -6.78 -5.45
CA SER A 90 -0.09 -7.79 -5.35
C SER A 90 -1.09 -7.51 -4.21
N GLY A 91 -1.48 -6.26 -3.98
CA GLY A 91 -2.45 -5.90 -2.93
C GLY A 91 -3.90 -6.26 -3.31
N LEU A 92 -4.75 -6.44 -2.30
CA LEU A 92 -6.20 -6.56 -2.48
C LEU A 92 -6.81 -5.17 -2.65
N LEU A 93 -6.96 -4.70 -3.90
CA LEU A 93 -7.28 -3.30 -4.17
C LEU A 93 -8.74 -3.04 -4.58
N ALA A 94 -9.52 -4.07 -4.90
CA ALA A 94 -10.96 -3.96 -5.16
C ALA A 94 -11.73 -4.88 -4.22
N ILE A 95 -11.99 -4.38 -3.02
CA ILE A 95 -12.54 -5.16 -1.91
C ILE A 95 -13.97 -5.65 -2.18
N GLN A 96 -14.74 -4.97 -3.04
CA GLN A 96 -16.07 -5.39 -3.47
C GLN A 96 -16.07 -6.76 -4.15
N MET A 97 -14.95 -7.19 -4.73
CA MET A 97 -14.82 -8.51 -5.35
C MET A 97 -14.87 -9.66 -4.33
N LEU A 98 -14.59 -9.40 -3.06
CA LEU A 98 -14.72 -10.41 -2.00
C LEU A 98 -16.16 -10.94 -1.83
N GLN A 99 -17.15 -10.18 -2.31
CA GLN A 99 -18.54 -10.60 -2.27
C GLN A 99 -18.92 -11.53 -3.44
N LEU A 100 -18.04 -11.68 -4.43
CA LEU A 100 -18.27 -12.60 -5.56
C LEU A 100 -18.02 -14.05 -5.12
N PRO A 101 -18.86 -14.99 -5.56
CA PRO A 101 -18.74 -16.40 -5.17
C PRO A 101 -17.36 -17.01 -5.44
N GLU A 102 -16.73 -16.66 -6.54
CA GLU A 102 -15.39 -17.15 -6.92
C GLU A 102 -14.30 -16.72 -5.92
N PHE A 103 -14.44 -15.58 -5.25
CA PHE A 103 -13.52 -15.16 -4.18
C PHE A 103 -13.91 -15.76 -2.83
N ALA A 104 -15.19 -15.78 -2.50
CA ALA A 104 -15.69 -16.27 -1.22
C ALA A 104 -15.39 -17.77 -0.98
N HIS A 105 -15.25 -18.56 -2.04
CA HIS A 105 -14.99 -19.99 -1.94
C HIS A 105 -13.51 -20.38 -1.90
N HIS A 106 -12.58 -19.45 -2.21
CA HIS A 106 -11.16 -19.79 -2.30
C HIS A 106 -10.50 -20.03 -0.93
N ASP A 107 -10.84 -19.25 0.07
CA ASP A 107 -10.34 -19.45 1.44
C ASP A 107 -11.39 -19.04 2.49
N PRO A 108 -12.26 -19.97 2.89
CA PRO A 108 -13.31 -19.70 3.88
C PRO A 108 -12.77 -19.27 5.25
N ILE A 109 -11.54 -19.70 5.61
CA ILE A 109 -10.91 -19.31 6.87
C ILE A 109 -10.51 -17.85 6.81
N LEU A 110 -9.81 -17.45 5.75
CA LEU A 110 -9.43 -16.06 5.51
C LEU A 110 -10.65 -15.15 5.46
N MET A 111 -11.72 -15.55 4.77
CA MET A 111 -12.97 -14.77 4.70
C MET A 111 -13.59 -14.54 6.07
N LYS A 112 -13.60 -15.58 6.93
CA LYS A 112 -14.10 -15.45 8.30
C LYS A 112 -13.22 -14.53 9.15
N GLU A 113 -11.90 -14.62 9.01
CA GLU A 113 -10.97 -13.73 9.69
C GLU A 113 -11.15 -12.29 9.26
N MET A 114 -11.27 -12.04 7.97
CA MET A 114 -11.56 -10.70 7.44
C MET A 114 -12.89 -10.16 7.97
N ASP A 115 -13.93 -10.97 7.99
CA ASP A 115 -15.23 -10.58 8.55
C ASP A 115 -15.10 -10.11 10.00
N MET A 116 -14.32 -10.84 10.80
CA MET A 116 -14.04 -10.47 12.21
C MET A 116 -13.17 -9.20 12.33
N VAL A 117 -12.19 -9.03 11.45
CA VAL A 117 -11.29 -7.87 11.45
C VAL A 117 -12.06 -6.59 11.13
N PHE A 118 -12.93 -6.64 10.12
CA PHE A 118 -13.65 -5.49 9.61
C PHE A 118 -15.03 -5.27 10.26
N GLY A 119 -15.52 -6.21 11.08
CA GLY A 119 -16.85 -6.13 11.69
C GLY A 119 -17.99 -6.32 10.69
N GLY A 120 -17.75 -7.10 9.63
CA GLY A 120 -18.69 -7.46 8.57
C GLY A 120 -18.20 -7.08 7.18
N LEU A 121 -18.03 -8.09 6.30
CA LEU A 121 -17.57 -7.87 4.92
C LEU A 121 -18.60 -7.13 4.06
N ASP A 122 -19.87 -7.22 4.40
CA ASP A 122 -20.97 -6.52 3.73
C ASP A 122 -20.90 -5.00 3.89
N LYS A 123 -20.20 -4.51 4.92
CA LYS A 123 -20.03 -3.08 5.23
C LYS A 123 -18.82 -2.45 4.53
N LEU A 124 -17.97 -3.25 3.88
CA LEU A 124 -16.73 -2.77 3.29
C LEU A 124 -16.93 -1.86 2.08
N PRO A 125 -17.76 -2.22 1.07
CA PRO A 125 -17.92 -1.39 -0.10
C PRO A 125 -18.42 0.02 0.23
N GLY A 126 -17.72 1.03 -0.27
CA GLY A 126 -18.03 2.45 -0.01
C GLY A 126 -17.68 2.95 1.39
N SER A 127 -16.95 2.16 2.18
CA SER A 127 -16.47 2.55 3.50
C SER A 127 -15.03 3.08 3.44
N ILE A 128 -14.55 3.57 4.59
CA ILE A 128 -13.14 3.97 4.76
C ILE A 128 -12.14 2.79 4.62
N TYR A 129 -12.63 1.57 4.50
CA TYR A 129 -11.85 0.35 4.26
C TYR A 129 -11.85 -0.07 2.78
N ASP A 130 -12.53 0.67 1.92
CA ASP A 130 -12.61 0.40 0.48
C ASP A 130 -11.62 1.28 -0.30
N PRO A 131 -10.55 0.71 -0.88
CA PRO A 131 -9.59 1.47 -1.68
C PRO A 131 -10.24 2.23 -2.83
N ALA A 132 -11.29 1.69 -3.45
CA ALA A 132 -12.03 2.34 -4.53
C ALA A 132 -12.78 3.59 -4.05
N PHE A 133 -13.39 3.53 -2.87
CA PHE A 133 -13.99 4.70 -2.23
C PHE A 133 -12.94 5.76 -1.90
N LEU A 134 -11.80 5.36 -1.36
CA LEU A 134 -10.74 6.30 -1.04
C LEU A 134 -10.14 6.99 -2.27
N LEU A 135 -10.08 6.32 -3.44
CA LEU A 135 -9.72 6.99 -4.69
C LEU A 135 -10.70 8.11 -5.04
N GLN A 136 -12.00 7.89 -4.85
CA GLN A 136 -13.01 8.92 -5.09
C GLN A 136 -12.89 10.09 -4.12
N GLU A 137 -12.57 9.81 -2.85
CA GLU A 137 -12.38 10.86 -1.84
C GLU A 137 -11.14 11.69 -2.12
N ILE A 138 -9.98 11.08 -2.41
CA ILE A 138 -8.74 11.82 -2.69
C ILE A 138 -8.81 12.58 -4.02
N ALA A 139 -9.60 12.10 -4.98
CA ALA A 139 -9.81 12.80 -6.25
C ALA A 139 -10.50 14.16 -6.11
N LYS A 140 -11.11 14.45 -4.95
CA LYS A 140 -11.64 15.78 -4.62
C LYS A 140 -10.53 16.80 -4.28
N THR A 141 -9.33 16.32 -3.95
CA THR A 141 -8.13 17.12 -3.63
C THR A 141 -6.90 16.43 -4.24
N PRO A 142 -6.82 16.36 -5.59
CA PRO A 142 -5.83 15.55 -6.28
C PRO A 142 -4.38 15.97 -6.01
N GLU A 143 -4.16 17.23 -5.66
CA GLU A 143 -2.85 17.75 -5.26
C GLU A 143 -2.32 17.14 -3.95
N LYS A 144 -3.19 16.56 -3.15
CA LYS A 144 -2.80 15.84 -1.92
C LYS A 144 -2.53 14.36 -2.16
N CYS A 145 -2.93 13.82 -3.32
CA CYS A 145 -2.74 12.41 -3.61
C CYS A 145 -1.26 12.06 -3.61
N PRO A 146 -0.82 11.06 -2.85
CA PRO A 146 0.54 10.51 -3.00
C PRO A 146 0.72 9.94 -4.41
N ARG A 147 1.94 9.89 -4.91
CA ARG A 147 2.22 9.09 -6.09
C ARG A 147 2.01 7.62 -5.76
N LEU A 148 1.18 6.95 -6.53
CA LEU A 148 0.82 5.56 -6.32
C LEU A 148 1.57 4.66 -7.31
N TYR A 149 2.08 3.53 -6.80
CA TYR A 149 2.71 2.51 -7.61
C TYR A 149 2.08 1.15 -7.29
N ALA A 150 1.60 0.44 -8.30
CA ALA A 150 1.09 -0.91 -8.11
C ALA A 150 1.72 -1.87 -9.12
N SER A 151 2.15 -3.04 -8.66
CA SER A 151 2.61 -4.12 -9.52
C SER A 151 1.97 -5.45 -9.14
N ILE A 152 1.68 -6.27 -10.15
CA ILE A 152 1.04 -7.56 -9.96
C ILE A 152 1.46 -8.57 -11.03
N GLY A 153 1.55 -9.85 -10.63
CA GLY A 153 1.81 -10.95 -11.54
C GLY A 153 0.62 -11.28 -12.44
N LEU A 154 0.88 -11.63 -13.71
CA LEU A 154 -0.16 -12.04 -14.66
C LEU A 154 -0.89 -13.32 -14.24
N ASN A 155 -0.27 -14.17 -13.43
CA ASN A 155 -0.87 -15.39 -12.88
C ASN A 155 -1.27 -15.22 -11.39
N ASP A 156 -1.31 -13.99 -10.88
CA ASP A 156 -1.76 -13.70 -9.54
C ASP A 156 -3.30 -13.70 -9.47
N ASN A 157 -3.88 -14.38 -8.50
CA ASN A 157 -5.33 -14.45 -8.31
C ASN A 157 -5.98 -13.10 -7.95
N LEU A 158 -5.20 -12.12 -7.49
CA LEU A 158 -5.65 -10.75 -7.23
C LEU A 158 -5.53 -9.82 -8.44
N LEU A 159 -5.10 -10.33 -9.62
CA LEU A 159 -4.98 -9.52 -10.84
C LEU A 159 -6.29 -8.79 -11.20
N PRO A 160 -7.49 -9.41 -11.15
CA PRO A 160 -8.73 -8.68 -11.44
C PRO A 160 -8.97 -7.49 -10.50
N THR A 161 -8.63 -7.62 -9.22
CA THR A 161 -8.82 -6.54 -8.23
C THR A 161 -7.92 -5.34 -8.51
N ASN A 162 -6.69 -5.61 -8.96
CA ASN A 162 -5.71 -4.58 -9.31
C ASN A 162 -6.08 -3.86 -10.62
N ARG A 163 -6.59 -4.58 -11.61
CA ARG A 163 -7.08 -3.99 -12.88
C ARG A 163 -8.25 -3.03 -12.65
N ILE A 164 -9.22 -3.42 -11.81
CA ILE A 164 -10.36 -2.56 -11.46
C ILE A 164 -9.86 -1.28 -10.79
N PHE A 165 -8.97 -1.39 -9.81
CA PHE A 165 -8.41 -0.25 -9.11
C PHE A 165 -7.63 0.68 -10.07
N ALA A 166 -6.79 0.12 -10.93
CA ALA A 166 -6.01 0.88 -11.91
C ALA A 166 -6.91 1.62 -12.92
N GLN A 167 -7.98 0.97 -13.39
CA GLN A 167 -8.97 1.60 -14.24
C GLN A 167 -9.66 2.77 -13.53
N GLN A 168 -10.06 2.61 -12.28
CA GLN A 168 -10.69 3.68 -11.49
C GLN A 168 -9.73 4.85 -11.28
N ALA A 169 -8.48 4.60 -10.89
CA ALA A 169 -7.48 5.64 -10.73
C ALA A 169 -7.26 6.42 -12.04
N SER A 170 -7.20 5.73 -13.18
CA SER A 170 -7.07 6.34 -14.51
C SER A 170 -8.26 7.22 -14.85
N VAL A 171 -9.49 6.75 -14.63
CA VAL A 171 -10.71 7.54 -14.88
C VAL A 171 -10.75 8.80 -14.02
N LEU A 172 -10.24 8.74 -12.80
CA LEU A 172 -10.17 9.87 -11.87
C LEU A 172 -8.95 10.78 -12.11
N GLY A 173 -8.07 10.43 -13.04
CA GLY A 173 -6.85 11.20 -13.34
C GLY A 173 -5.83 11.22 -12.21
N LEU A 174 -5.81 10.20 -11.36
CA LEU A 174 -4.90 10.11 -10.22
C LEU A 174 -3.52 9.54 -10.62
N PRO A 175 -2.44 9.93 -9.92
CA PRO A 175 -1.07 9.58 -10.26
C PRO A 175 -0.73 8.13 -9.88
N LEU A 176 -1.15 7.16 -10.67
CA LEU A 176 -0.85 5.74 -10.49
C LEU A 176 0.06 5.23 -11.61
N THR A 177 1.24 4.72 -11.23
CA THR A 177 2.04 3.84 -12.09
C THR A 177 1.59 2.40 -11.86
N TYR A 178 1.03 1.75 -12.89
CA TYR A 178 0.51 0.39 -12.80
C TYR A 178 1.27 -0.55 -13.72
N ILE A 179 1.75 -1.68 -13.20
CA ILE A 179 2.56 -2.66 -13.92
C ILE A 179 1.99 -4.07 -13.74
N GLU A 180 1.74 -4.73 -14.86
CA GLU A 180 1.51 -6.17 -14.92
C GLU A 180 2.74 -6.85 -15.53
N ASP A 181 3.20 -7.95 -14.97
CA ASP A 181 4.38 -8.67 -15.45
C ASP A 181 4.24 -10.18 -15.20
N GLU A 182 5.08 -10.98 -15.83
CA GLU A 182 5.12 -12.41 -15.54
C GLU A 182 5.37 -12.68 -14.06
N GLY A 183 4.57 -13.56 -13.47
CA GLY A 183 4.69 -13.93 -12.07
C GLY A 183 3.36 -14.28 -11.41
N GLU A 184 3.47 -14.69 -10.17
CA GLU A 184 2.39 -15.18 -9.33
C GLU A 184 2.39 -14.45 -7.98
N HIS A 185 1.43 -14.79 -7.09
CA HIS A 185 1.36 -14.26 -5.72
C HIS A 185 2.47 -14.85 -4.83
N THR A 186 3.74 -14.55 -5.14
CA THR A 186 4.91 -15.20 -4.54
C THR A 186 6.07 -14.25 -4.27
N TRP A 187 6.94 -14.65 -3.35
CA TRP A 187 8.15 -13.90 -2.98
C TRP A 187 9.07 -13.54 -4.15
N PRO A 188 9.33 -14.39 -5.15
CA PRO A 188 10.13 -14.00 -6.31
C PRO A 188 9.63 -12.75 -7.03
N PHE A 189 8.31 -12.60 -7.17
CA PHE A 189 7.71 -11.42 -7.76
C PHE A 189 7.97 -10.18 -6.89
N TRP A 190 7.69 -10.25 -5.60
CA TRP A 190 7.83 -9.12 -4.69
C TRP A 190 9.30 -8.71 -4.47
N HIS A 191 10.23 -9.66 -4.44
CA HIS A 191 11.68 -9.39 -4.41
C HIS A 191 12.16 -8.59 -5.62
N LYS A 192 11.57 -8.82 -6.78
CA LYS A 192 11.86 -8.08 -8.01
C LYS A 192 11.39 -6.63 -7.91
N TYR A 193 10.17 -6.41 -7.41
CA TYR A 193 9.52 -5.10 -7.52
C TYR A 193 9.88 -4.09 -6.44
N LEU A 194 10.24 -4.50 -5.24
CA LEU A 194 10.69 -3.59 -4.19
C LEU A 194 11.88 -2.71 -4.62
N PRO A 195 13.00 -3.26 -5.11
CA PRO A 195 14.12 -2.44 -5.55
C PRO A 195 13.82 -1.65 -6.84
N ILE A 196 12.97 -2.16 -7.73
CA ILE A 196 12.55 -1.43 -8.95
C ILE A 196 11.79 -0.16 -8.54
N TRP A 197 10.80 -0.29 -7.67
CA TRP A 197 10.04 0.85 -7.18
C TRP A 197 10.92 1.87 -6.46
N LEU A 198 11.76 1.44 -5.52
CA LEU A 198 12.63 2.36 -4.78
C LEU A 198 13.60 3.11 -5.69
N LYS A 199 14.18 2.43 -6.70
CA LYS A 199 15.02 3.10 -7.69
C LYS A 199 14.25 4.11 -8.54
N PHE A 200 13.02 3.79 -8.90
CA PHE A 200 12.13 4.69 -9.63
C PHE A 200 11.87 5.97 -8.82
N VAL A 201 11.46 5.83 -7.56
CA VAL A 201 11.16 6.96 -6.68
C VAL A 201 12.40 7.81 -6.38
N LEU A 202 13.51 7.17 -6.01
CA LEU A 202 14.77 7.87 -5.65
C LEU A 202 15.46 8.47 -6.88
N GLY A 203 15.31 7.85 -8.05
CA GLY A 203 15.85 8.39 -9.30
C GLY A 203 15.18 9.69 -9.75
N ASP A 204 13.89 9.83 -9.50
CA ASP A 204 13.15 11.07 -9.76
C ASP A 204 13.55 12.18 -8.77
N SER A 205 13.71 11.86 -7.48
CA SER A 205 14.17 12.81 -6.46
C SER A 205 15.57 13.37 -6.75
N ALA A 206 16.46 12.55 -7.37
CA ALA A 206 17.79 13.00 -7.76
C ALA A 206 17.77 14.04 -8.91
N LYS A 207 16.72 14.04 -9.74
CA LYS A 207 16.58 15.01 -10.86
C LYS A 207 16.00 16.35 -10.38
N GLU A 208 15.13 16.34 -9.41
CA GLU A 208 14.56 17.57 -8.83
C GLU A 208 15.59 18.36 -8.00
N GLY A 209 16.54 17.68 -7.34
CA GLY A 209 17.63 18.33 -6.58
C GLY A 209 18.70 19.01 -7.44
N GLN A 210 18.81 18.69 -8.74
CA GLN A 210 19.79 19.30 -9.64
C GLN A 210 19.32 20.59 -10.32
N HIS A 211 18.06 20.99 -10.18
CA HIS A 211 17.52 22.23 -10.74
C HIS A 211 17.41 23.37 -9.73
N GLY A 212 17.95 23.21 -8.53
CA GLY A 212 17.91 24.20 -7.44
C GLY A 212 19.23 24.93 -7.14
N GLU A 213 20.27 24.69 -7.92
CA GLU A 213 21.59 25.37 -7.79
C GLU A 213 22.03 25.97 -9.13
N ASP A 214 21.28 26.96 -9.63
CA ASP A 214 21.74 27.92 -10.65
C ASP A 214 21.34 29.36 -10.25
#